data_cc8e99b128516031194293ff956edc40
#
_entry.id   cc8e99b128516031194293ff956edc40
#
_cell.length_a   1.000
_cell.length_b   1.000
_cell.length_c   1.000
_cell.angle_alpha   90.00
_cell.angle_beta   90.00
_cell.angle_gamma   90.00
#
_symmetry.space_group_name_H-M   'P 1'
#
loop_
_entity.id
_entity.type
_entity.pdbx_description
1 polymer ?
#
loop_
_entity_poly.entity_id
_entity_poly.type
_entity_poly.pdbx_seq_one_letter_code
_entity_poly.pdbx_strand_id
1 'polypeptide(L)'
;MASAEGEESGHEAGSDPRAKLMEEVAAQMDAIETDFGDSYEIGALVTIVEVRKPDGSAGIRVRCNAPPWVGLGMLQVAEKALEAQGAGG
;
A
#
# COMPACT_ATOMS: atom_id res chain seq x y z
N MET A 1 -23.51 20.45 -1.27
CA MET A 1 -23.14 19.87 -1.42
C MET A 1 -22.71 19.55 -1.47
N ALA A 2 -22.57 19.53 -1.53
CA ALA A 2 -22.10 18.79 -1.76
C ALA A 2 -21.57 18.51 -1.90
N SER A 3 -21.47 18.60 -2.07
CA SER A 3 -20.93 18.01 -2.35
C SER A 3 -20.64 17.58 -2.67
N ALA A 4 -20.76 17.72 -2.82
CA ALA A 4 -20.49 17.01 -3.27
C ALA A 4 -20.29 16.72 -3.68
N GLU A 5 -20.35 16.96 -3.85
CA GLU A 5 -20.13 16.40 -4.26
C GLU A 5 -19.73 15.81 -4.62
N GLY A 6 -19.93 15.93 -4.69
CA GLY A 6 -19.49 14.99 -5.17
C GLY A 6 -19.27 14.59 -5.40
N GLU A 7 -19.23 14.61 -5.59
CA GLU A 7 -18.99 13.96 -5.85
C GLU A 7 -18.89 13.40 -6.20
N GLU A 8 -18.98 13.35 -6.41
CA GLU A 8 -18.88 12.55 -6.79
C GLU A 8 -18.66 12.02 -7.21
N SER A 9 -18.69 12.13 -7.50
CA SER A 9 -18.41 11.38 -7.92
C SER A 9 -18.27 10.83 -8.18
N GLY A 10 -18.24 10.61 -8.43
CA GLY A 10 -17.99 9.72 -8.73
C GLY A 10 -17.89 9.28 -8.92
N HIS A 11 -17.92 9.09 -9.13
CA HIS A 11 -17.57 8.43 -9.37
C HIS A 11 -17.52 7.51 -9.55
N GLU A 12 -17.49 7.76 -9.86
CA GLU A 12 -17.51 6.54 -10.27
C GLU A 12 -16.79 5.59 -9.44
N ALA A 13 -17.32 4.51 -9.10
CA ALA A 13 -16.78 3.52 -8.25
C ALA A 13 -15.50 3.00 -8.82
N GLY A 14 -14.51 2.79 -8.02
CA GLY A 14 -13.25 2.24 -8.42
C GLY A 14 -12.34 3.22 -9.12
N SER A 15 -12.84 4.38 -9.44
CA SER A 15 -12.00 5.35 -10.13
C SER A 15 -11.28 6.29 -9.16
N ASP A 16 -11.59 6.22 -7.86
CA ASP A 16 -10.91 7.05 -6.87
C ASP A 16 -9.64 6.33 -6.43
N PRO A 17 -8.46 6.87 -6.80
CA PRO A 17 -7.20 6.21 -6.42
C PRO A 17 -6.99 6.15 -4.91
N ARG A 18 -7.53 7.12 -4.19
CA ARG A 18 -7.40 7.10 -2.72
C ARG A 18 -8.16 5.94 -2.12
N ALA A 19 -9.33 5.62 -2.66
CA ALA A 19 -10.12 4.53 -2.13
C ALA A 19 -9.38 3.21 -2.25
N LYS A 20 -8.72 2.98 -3.39
CA LYS A 20 -7.96 1.76 -3.59
C LYS A 20 -6.81 1.64 -2.60
N LEU A 21 -6.08 2.73 -2.41
CA LEU A 21 -4.96 2.74 -1.47
C LEU A 21 -5.46 2.50 -0.06
N MET A 22 -6.56 3.13 0.33
CA MET A 22 -7.10 2.96 1.68
C MET A 22 -7.58 1.54 1.93
N GLU A 23 -8.14 0.89 0.91
CA GLU A 23 -8.54 -0.50 1.03
C GLU A 23 -7.34 -1.39 1.32
N GLU A 24 -6.22 -1.15 0.62
CA GLU A 24 -5.03 -1.94 0.83
C GLU A 24 -4.43 -1.70 2.21
N VAL A 25 -4.46 -0.47 2.68
CA VAL A 25 -3.98 -0.16 4.02
C VAL A 25 -4.83 -0.88 5.06
N ALA A 26 -6.15 -0.87 4.90
CA ALA A 26 -7.05 -1.55 5.83
C ALA A 26 -6.81 -3.05 5.83
N ALA A 27 -6.60 -3.64 4.65
CA ALA A 27 -6.31 -5.05 4.53
C ALA A 27 -5.01 -5.42 5.23
N GLN A 28 -4.01 -4.54 5.11
CA GLN A 28 -2.73 -4.77 5.78
C GLN A 28 -2.89 -4.71 7.28
N MET A 29 -3.69 -3.78 7.78
CA MET A 29 -3.92 -3.67 9.22
C MET A 29 -4.62 -4.93 9.75
N ASP A 30 -5.61 -5.44 9.01
CA ASP A 30 -6.29 -6.66 9.41
C ASP A 30 -5.33 -7.84 9.43
N ALA A 31 -4.45 -7.94 8.44
CA ALA A 31 -3.47 -9.02 8.37
C ALA A 31 -2.49 -8.95 9.54
N ILE A 32 -2.07 -7.75 9.90
CA ILE A 32 -1.15 -7.56 11.02
C ILE A 32 -1.81 -8.06 12.32
N GLU A 33 -3.06 -7.68 12.54
CA GLU A 33 -3.77 -8.12 13.73
C GLU A 33 -3.95 -9.63 13.75
N THR A 34 -4.23 -10.21 12.58
CA THR A 34 -4.38 -11.66 12.48
C THR A 34 -3.08 -12.38 12.84
N ASP A 35 -1.95 -11.86 12.35
CA ASP A 35 -0.66 -12.53 12.52
C ASP A 35 -0.04 -12.27 13.88
N PHE A 36 -0.26 -11.09 14.47
CA PHE A 36 0.48 -10.65 15.67
C PHE A 36 -0.43 -10.37 16.86
N GLY A 37 -1.75 -10.48 16.69
CA GLY A 37 -2.70 -10.19 17.76
C GLY A 37 -2.95 -8.69 17.87
N ASP A 38 -3.45 -8.28 19.02
CA ASP A 38 -3.81 -6.87 19.20
C ASP A 38 -2.83 -6.11 20.08
N SER A 39 -1.69 -6.72 20.36
CA SER A 39 -0.66 -6.10 21.21
C SER A 39 0.63 -5.98 20.41
N TYR A 40 0.72 -4.93 19.62
CA TYR A 40 1.88 -4.71 18.75
C TYR A 40 2.13 -3.21 18.59
N GLU A 41 3.31 -2.87 18.11
CA GLU A 41 3.66 -1.51 17.71
C GLU A 41 4.13 -1.53 16.27
N ILE A 42 3.80 -0.46 15.55
CA ILE A 42 4.30 -0.30 14.20
C ILE A 42 5.64 0.43 14.26
N GLY A 43 6.66 -0.21 13.75
CA GLY A 43 7.99 0.38 13.69
C GLY A 43 8.22 1.09 12.37
N ALA A 44 9.22 0.64 11.63
CA ALA A 44 9.53 1.24 10.34
C ALA A 44 8.49 0.82 9.30
N LEU A 45 8.23 1.73 8.37
CA LEU A 45 7.27 1.52 7.30
C LEU A 45 7.94 1.83 5.98
N VAL A 46 7.80 0.91 5.02
CA VAL A 46 8.16 1.18 3.63
C VAL A 46 6.93 0.95 2.78
N THR A 47 6.60 1.92 1.95
CA THR A 47 5.50 1.77 1.01
C THR A 47 6.03 1.89 -0.41
N ILE A 48 5.50 1.07 -1.29
CA ILE A 48 5.85 1.05 -2.70
C ILE A 48 4.55 1.04 -3.47
N VAL A 49 4.35 2.07 -4.29
CA VAL A 49 3.09 2.22 -5.01
C VAL A 49 3.41 2.45 -6.48
N GLU A 50 2.77 1.67 -7.35
CA GLU A 50 2.82 1.93 -8.79
C GLU A 50 1.77 2.97 -9.12
N VAL A 51 2.20 4.02 -9.80
CA VAL A 51 1.30 5.10 -10.24
C VAL A 51 1.24 5.08 -11.75
N ARG A 52 0.04 4.94 -12.29
CA ARG A 52 -0.18 4.91 -13.74
C ARG A 52 -0.86 6.19 -14.19
N LYS A 53 -0.44 6.69 -15.32
CA LYS A 53 -0.99 7.92 -15.88
C LYS A 53 -1.83 7.59 -17.10
N PRO A 54 -2.75 8.50 -17.46
CA PRO A 54 -3.64 8.23 -18.60
C PRO A 54 -2.90 8.01 -19.92
N ASP A 55 -1.68 8.57 -20.06
CA ASP A 55 -0.91 8.39 -21.29
C ASP A 55 -0.25 7.02 -21.39
N GLY A 56 -0.46 6.14 -20.40
CA GLY A 56 0.10 4.80 -20.40
C GLY A 56 1.42 4.67 -19.69
N SER A 57 2.02 5.80 -19.28
CA SER A 57 3.26 5.72 -18.52
C SER A 57 2.98 5.34 -17.07
N ALA A 58 4.02 4.82 -16.41
CA ALA A 58 3.89 4.42 -15.01
C ALA A 58 5.19 4.72 -14.28
N GLY A 59 5.07 4.91 -12.99
CA GLY A 59 6.21 5.11 -12.13
C GLY A 59 6.01 4.41 -10.81
N ILE A 60 7.08 4.34 -10.04
CA ILE A 60 7.06 3.72 -8.71
C ILE A 60 7.35 4.81 -7.69
N ARG A 61 6.48 4.93 -6.71
CA ARG A 61 6.70 5.84 -5.60
C ARG A 61 7.07 5.03 -4.36
N VAL A 62 8.24 5.33 -3.81
CA VAL A 62 8.74 4.62 -2.62
C VAL A 62 8.85 5.62 -1.49
N ARG A 63 8.40 5.22 -0.32
CA ARG A 63 8.52 6.04 0.88
C ARG A 63 8.92 5.18 2.06
N CYS A 64 9.88 5.66 2.83
CA CYS A 64 10.31 5.01 4.05
C CYS A 64 10.29 6.04 5.17
N ASN A 65 9.72 5.67 6.32
CA ASN A 65 9.63 6.58 7.46
C ASN A 65 10.79 6.41 8.44
N ALA A 66 11.84 5.70 8.01
CA ALA A 66 13.03 5.44 8.82
C ALA A 66 14.25 5.74 7.96
N PRO A 67 15.47 5.70 8.54
CA PRO A 67 16.65 5.91 7.71
C PRO A 67 16.75 4.91 6.56
N PRO A 68 17.32 5.32 5.42
CA PRO A 68 17.29 4.49 4.21
C PRO A 68 17.84 3.08 4.40
N TRP A 69 18.85 2.90 5.25
CA TRP A 69 19.43 1.57 5.43
C TRP A 69 18.44 0.61 6.10
N VAL A 70 17.55 1.13 6.95
CA VAL A 70 16.50 0.30 7.53
C VAL A 70 15.55 -0.17 6.43
N GLY A 71 15.14 0.76 5.57
CA GLY A 71 14.26 0.42 4.45
C GLY A 71 14.89 -0.59 3.51
N LEU A 72 16.18 -0.42 3.21
CA LEU A 72 16.87 -1.36 2.34
C LEU A 72 16.89 -2.76 2.94
N GLY A 73 17.12 -2.87 4.26
CA GLY A 73 17.06 -4.17 4.91
C GLY A 73 15.69 -4.79 4.85
N MET A 74 14.65 -3.98 5.08
CA MET A 74 13.28 -4.46 4.99
C MET A 74 12.94 -4.93 3.58
N LEU A 75 13.43 -4.20 2.55
CA LEU A 75 13.18 -4.59 1.17
C LEU A 75 13.83 -5.93 0.82
N GLN A 76 15.00 -6.23 1.38
CA GLN A 76 15.63 -7.52 1.18
C GLN A 76 14.77 -8.65 1.74
N VAL A 77 14.20 -8.44 2.92
CA VAL A 77 13.29 -9.42 3.50
C VAL A 77 12.02 -9.53 2.66
N ALA A 78 11.50 -8.39 2.21
CA ALA A 78 10.28 -8.36 1.40
C ALA A 78 10.49 -9.09 0.08
N GLU A 79 11.66 -8.94 -0.52
CA GLU A 79 11.96 -9.63 -1.77
C GLU A 79 11.82 -11.13 -1.62
N LYS A 80 12.39 -11.68 -0.53
CA LYS A 80 12.30 -13.10 -0.27
C LYS A 80 10.86 -13.54 0.00
N ALA A 81 10.09 -12.72 0.70
CA ALA A 81 8.69 -13.03 0.97
C ALA A 81 7.89 -13.09 -0.32
N LEU A 82 8.14 -12.14 -1.23
CA LEU A 82 7.44 -12.13 -2.51
C LEU A 82 7.86 -13.30 -3.39
N GLU A 83 9.15 -13.66 -3.37
CA GLU A 83 9.63 -14.84 -4.09
C GLU A 83 8.93 -16.10 -3.59
N ALA A 84 8.77 -16.21 -2.26
CA ALA A 84 8.07 -17.37 -1.69
C ALA A 84 6.61 -17.40 -2.12
N GLN A 85 5.95 -16.24 -2.19
CA GLN A 85 4.58 -16.18 -2.67
C GLN A 85 4.48 -16.63 -4.11
N GLY A 86 5.42 -16.14 -4.95
CA GLY A 86 5.43 -16.53 -6.35
C GLY A 86 5.71 -18.01 -6.55
N ALA A 87 6.64 -18.56 -5.77
CA ALA A 87 6.96 -19.98 -5.85
C ALA A 87 5.80 -20.84 -5.39
N GLY A 88 5.04 -20.36 -4.40
CA GLY A 88 3.89 -21.09 -3.89
C GLY A 88 2.65 -20.95 -4.75
N GLY A 89 2.66 -19.93 -5.60
CA GLY A 89 1.54 -19.68 -6.44
C GLY A 89 1.61 -20.40 -7.76
#